data_99c6104408d375a1e6bc0d0e2c1dbb0c
#
_entry.id   99c6104408d375a1e6bc0d0e2c1dbb0c
#
_cell.length_a   1.000
_cell.length_b   1.000
_cell.length_c   1.000
_cell.angle_alpha   90.00
_cell.angle_beta   90.00
_cell.angle_gamma   90.00
#
_symmetry.space_group_name_H-M   'P 1'
#
loop_
_entity.id
_entity.type
_entity.pdbx_description
1 polymer ?
#
loop_
_entity_poly.entity_id
_entity_poly.type
_entity_poly.pdbx_seq_one_letter_code
_entity_poly.pdbx_strand_id
1 'polypeptide(L)'
;MSVQFIEQNGQRLYAVVPVAEFDELLDKAEMLDDIKAYDEAMARDEEMIPAEVVYRLLDENKIKVWREYRELTQAELAQCCGLAQATIAQLEGGKRTGSVTVLKKIAEALSLDLDDLA
;
A
#
# COMPACT_ATOMS: atom_id res chain seq x y z
N MET A 1 -11.12 -36.59 18.24
CA MET A 1 -12.25 -35.79 17.74
C MET A 1 -13.45 -36.64 17.50
N SER A 2 -14.54 -36.45 18.24
CA SER A 2 -15.77 -37.22 18.13
C SER A 2 -16.72 -36.60 17.10
N VAL A 3 -16.36 -36.67 15.84
CA VAL A 3 -17.20 -36.15 14.78
C VAL A 3 -18.08 -37.27 14.24
N GLN A 4 -19.39 -37.04 14.23
CA GLN A 4 -20.36 -37.93 13.61
C GLN A 4 -20.86 -37.30 12.33
N PHE A 5 -21.09 -38.15 11.31
CA PHE A 5 -21.58 -37.70 10.03
C PHE A 5 -22.98 -38.23 9.75
N ILE A 6 -23.81 -37.39 9.16
CA ILE A 6 -25.10 -37.79 8.60
C ILE A 6 -24.91 -38.03 7.12
N GLU A 7 -25.11 -39.28 6.69
CA GLU A 7 -24.85 -39.70 5.33
C GLU A 7 -26.16 -40.04 4.60
N GLN A 8 -26.19 -39.81 3.29
CA GLN A 8 -27.26 -40.22 2.41
C GLN A 8 -26.65 -40.66 1.09
N ASN A 9 -27.04 -41.87 0.63
CA ASN A 9 -26.52 -42.44 -0.63
C ASN A 9 -25.00 -42.52 -0.73
N GLY A 10 -24.33 -42.82 0.40
CA GLY A 10 -22.88 -42.87 0.48
C GLY A 10 -22.16 -41.52 0.56
N GLN A 11 -22.91 -40.43 0.57
CA GLN A 11 -22.37 -39.08 0.69
C GLN A 11 -22.58 -38.51 2.10
N ARG A 12 -21.56 -37.88 2.65
CA ARG A 12 -21.62 -37.16 3.93
C ARG A 12 -22.28 -35.81 3.68
N LEU A 13 -23.48 -35.62 4.24
CA LEU A 13 -24.25 -34.40 4.08
C LEU A 13 -24.03 -33.38 5.23
N TYR A 14 -23.90 -33.92 6.45
CA TYR A 14 -23.76 -33.08 7.67
C TYR A 14 -22.73 -33.70 8.59
N ALA A 15 -22.07 -32.86 9.37
CA ALA A 15 -21.21 -33.26 10.45
C ALA A 15 -21.83 -32.82 11.78
N VAL A 16 -21.85 -33.73 12.75
CA VAL A 16 -22.28 -33.42 14.12
C VAL A 16 -21.04 -33.35 15.00
N VAL A 17 -20.77 -32.19 15.56
CA VAL A 17 -19.57 -31.89 16.33
C VAL A 17 -19.97 -31.33 17.69
N PRO A 18 -19.30 -31.72 18.79
CA PRO A 18 -19.51 -31.04 20.08
C PRO A 18 -19.33 -29.54 19.95
N VAL A 19 -20.17 -28.75 20.62
CA VAL A 19 -20.16 -27.28 20.53
C VAL A 19 -18.79 -26.69 20.84
N ALA A 20 -18.10 -27.24 21.85
CA ALA A 20 -16.76 -26.76 22.22
C ALA A 20 -15.74 -26.93 21.07
N GLU A 21 -15.80 -28.03 20.33
CA GLU A 21 -14.94 -28.27 19.16
C GLU A 21 -15.33 -27.37 17.98
N PHE A 22 -16.61 -27.13 17.78
CA PHE A 22 -17.11 -26.22 16.75
C PHE A 22 -16.63 -24.78 17.02
N ASP A 23 -16.76 -24.29 18.25
CA ASP A 23 -16.32 -22.97 18.64
C ASP A 23 -14.81 -22.81 18.45
N GLU A 24 -14.03 -23.84 18.78
CA GLU A 24 -12.58 -23.84 18.60
C GLU A 24 -12.20 -23.77 17.11
N LEU A 25 -12.89 -24.53 16.26
CA LEU A 25 -12.67 -24.50 14.81
C LEU A 25 -13.04 -23.15 14.21
N LEU A 26 -14.11 -22.53 14.68
CA LEU A 26 -14.57 -21.21 14.23
C LEU A 26 -13.54 -20.13 14.60
N ASP A 27 -13.02 -20.16 15.83
CA ASP A 27 -11.97 -19.23 16.28
C ASP A 27 -10.70 -19.38 15.45
N LYS A 28 -10.28 -20.59 15.12
CA LYS A 28 -9.11 -20.83 14.25
C LYS A 28 -9.33 -20.32 12.84
N ALA A 29 -10.53 -20.45 12.29
CA ALA A 29 -10.86 -19.93 10.97
C ALA A 29 -10.83 -18.39 10.94
N GLU A 30 -11.37 -17.74 11.96
CA GLU A 30 -11.32 -16.27 12.09
C GLU A 30 -9.89 -15.77 12.23
N MET A 31 -9.07 -16.44 13.04
CA MET A 31 -7.65 -16.09 13.18
C MET A 31 -6.90 -16.19 11.86
N LEU A 32 -7.16 -17.21 11.05
CA LEU A 32 -6.54 -17.37 9.74
C LEU A 32 -6.93 -16.24 8.78
N ASP A 33 -8.18 -15.83 8.78
CA ASP A 33 -8.67 -14.71 7.97
C ASP A 33 -8.02 -13.39 8.39
N ASP A 34 -7.86 -13.15 9.69
CA ASP A 34 -7.18 -11.97 10.23
C ASP A 34 -5.70 -11.93 9.83
N ILE A 35 -5.02 -13.07 9.89
CA ILE A 35 -3.61 -13.19 9.47
C ILE A 35 -3.47 -12.90 7.97
N LYS A 36 -4.34 -13.45 7.13
CA LYS A 36 -4.31 -13.18 5.69
C LYS A 36 -4.56 -11.71 5.36
N ALA A 37 -5.53 -11.09 6.02
CA ALA A 37 -5.82 -9.67 5.84
C ALA A 37 -4.64 -8.79 6.24
N TYR A 38 -3.95 -9.12 7.34
CA TYR A 38 -2.75 -8.42 7.79
C TYR A 38 -1.61 -8.58 6.78
N ASP A 39 -1.34 -9.79 6.31
CA ASP A 39 -0.28 -10.07 5.34
C ASP A 39 -0.53 -9.36 4.01
N GLU A 40 -1.76 -9.33 3.53
CA GLU A 40 -2.14 -8.60 2.32
C GLU A 40 -1.97 -7.08 2.48
N ALA A 41 -2.34 -6.53 3.64
CA ALA A 41 -2.16 -5.11 3.92
C ALA A 41 -0.67 -4.74 3.97
N MET A 42 0.15 -5.56 4.62
CA MET A 42 1.61 -5.37 4.70
C MET A 42 2.26 -5.48 3.32
N ALA A 43 1.85 -6.44 2.51
CA ALA A 43 2.39 -6.61 1.16
C ALA A 43 2.07 -5.43 0.24
N ARG A 44 0.92 -4.75 0.44
CA ARG A 44 0.54 -3.56 -0.33
C ARG A 44 1.37 -2.33 0.02
N ASP A 45 1.82 -2.22 1.27
CA ASP A 45 2.60 -1.08 1.76
C ASP A 45 4.11 -1.26 1.60
N GLU A 46 4.55 -2.46 1.22
CA GLU A 46 5.97 -2.78 1.11
C GLU A 46 6.59 -2.30 -0.21
N GLU A 47 6.82 -1.01 -0.35
CA GLU A 47 7.89 -0.55 -1.19
C GLU A 47 9.16 -0.45 -0.34
N MET A 48 10.16 -1.29 -0.62
CA MET A 48 11.46 -1.25 0.05
C MET A 48 12.25 -0.06 -0.48
N ILE A 49 12.29 1.02 0.29
CA ILE A 49 13.02 2.23 -0.08
C ILE A 49 14.44 2.12 0.46
N PRO A 50 15.49 2.28 -0.38
CA PRO A 50 16.87 2.26 0.09
C PRO A 50 17.14 3.33 1.16
N ALA A 51 17.98 3.02 2.13
CA ALA A 51 18.33 3.94 3.21
C ALA A 51 18.89 5.27 2.69
N GLU A 52 19.64 5.25 1.61
CA GLU A 52 20.19 6.46 0.97
C GLU A 52 19.10 7.45 0.56
N VAL A 53 17.99 6.94 0.02
CA VAL A 53 16.83 7.76 -0.36
C VAL A 53 16.18 8.37 0.88
N VAL A 54 16.02 7.60 1.95
CA VAL A 54 15.46 8.08 3.21
C VAL A 54 16.31 9.23 3.79
N TYR A 55 17.62 9.09 3.79
CA TYR A 55 18.53 10.16 4.25
C TYR A 55 18.42 11.41 3.40
N ARG A 56 18.33 11.28 2.10
CA ARG A 56 18.13 12.42 1.20
C ARG A 56 16.80 13.14 1.45
N LEU A 57 15.73 12.40 1.76
CA LEU A 57 14.42 12.97 2.07
C LEU A 57 14.44 13.88 3.31
N LEU A 58 15.37 13.67 4.22
CA LEU A 58 15.52 14.53 5.42
C LEU A 58 16.15 15.89 5.10
N ASP A 59 17.04 15.97 4.12
CA ASP A 59 17.85 17.14 3.83
C ASP A 59 17.49 17.85 2.51
N GLU A 60 16.96 17.12 1.53
CA GLU A 60 16.68 17.64 0.19
C GLU A 60 15.18 17.79 -0.06
N ASN A 61 14.83 18.45 -1.16
CA ASN A 61 13.45 18.58 -1.59
C ASN A 61 12.83 17.21 -1.90
N LYS A 62 11.70 16.92 -1.30
CA LYS A 62 11.05 15.61 -1.41
C LYS A 62 10.62 15.27 -2.86
N ILE A 63 10.11 16.26 -3.58
CA ILE A 63 9.69 16.06 -4.99
C ILE A 63 10.88 15.64 -5.84
N LYS A 64 12.00 16.33 -5.70
CA LYS A 64 13.24 16.04 -6.40
C LYS A 64 13.75 14.63 -6.09
N VAL A 65 13.82 14.28 -4.81
CA VAL A 65 14.32 12.96 -4.36
C VAL A 65 13.45 11.83 -4.89
N TRP A 66 12.15 11.92 -4.75
CA TRP A 66 11.23 10.90 -5.26
C TRP A 66 11.25 10.80 -6.78
N ARG A 67 11.33 11.95 -7.47
CA ARG A 67 11.43 11.97 -8.92
C ARG A 67 12.69 11.23 -9.41
N GLU A 68 13.84 11.53 -8.81
CA GLU A 68 15.10 10.86 -9.16
C GLU A 68 15.07 9.37 -8.82
N TYR A 69 14.47 9.01 -7.69
CA TYR A 69 14.28 7.61 -7.31
C TYR A 69 13.42 6.85 -8.32
N ARG A 70 12.39 7.49 -8.88
CA ARG A 70 11.56 6.91 -9.94
C ARG A 70 12.20 7.01 -11.34
N GLU A 71 13.41 7.56 -11.43
CA GLU A 71 14.14 7.71 -12.69
C GLU A 71 13.42 8.57 -13.73
N LEU A 72 12.75 9.63 -13.29
CA LEU A 72 12.06 10.59 -14.13
C LEU A 72 12.83 11.89 -14.22
N THR A 73 12.82 12.52 -15.41
CA THR A 73 13.29 13.89 -15.56
C THR A 73 12.20 14.87 -15.13
N GLN A 74 12.54 16.14 -14.90
CA GLN A 74 11.57 17.18 -14.61
C GLN A 74 10.51 17.31 -15.71
N ALA A 75 10.92 17.22 -16.96
CA ALA A 75 10.03 17.26 -18.12
C ALA A 75 9.06 16.07 -18.13
N GLU A 76 9.55 14.87 -17.84
CA GLU A 76 8.71 13.66 -17.79
C GLU A 76 7.68 13.73 -16.65
N LEU A 77 8.09 14.16 -15.46
CA LEU A 77 7.18 14.36 -14.35
C LEU A 77 6.12 15.42 -14.66
N ALA A 78 6.53 16.55 -15.24
CA ALA A 78 5.62 17.63 -15.66
C ALA A 78 4.58 17.12 -16.66
N GLN A 79 4.99 16.31 -17.62
CA GLN A 79 4.10 15.73 -18.61
C GLN A 79 3.07 14.78 -17.95
N CYS A 80 3.50 13.94 -17.03
CA CYS A 80 2.62 13.05 -16.29
C CYS A 80 1.57 13.81 -15.45
N CYS A 81 1.94 14.97 -14.92
CA CYS A 81 1.08 15.79 -14.08
C CYS A 81 0.21 16.79 -14.86
N GLY A 82 0.47 16.97 -16.15
CA GLY A 82 -0.16 18.03 -16.95
C GLY A 82 0.29 19.43 -16.53
N LEU A 83 1.52 19.56 -16.03
CA LEU A 83 2.12 20.81 -15.57
C LEU A 83 3.28 21.23 -16.49
N ALA A 84 3.69 22.51 -16.39
CA ALA A 84 4.89 22.98 -17.08
C ALA A 84 6.15 22.52 -16.34
N GLN A 85 7.22 22.22 -17.08
CA GLN A 85 8.51 21.87 -16.48
C GLN A 85 9.01 22.94 -15.53
N ALA A 86 8.82 24.23 -15.86
CA ALA A 86 9.20 25.34 -15.02
C ALA A 86 8.51 25.29 -13.65
N THR A 87 7.26 24.82 -13.58
CA THR A 87 6.52 24.63 -12.33
C THR A 87 7.20 23.57 -11.47
N ILE A 88 7.58 22.45 -12.03
CA ILE A 88 8.31 21.40 -11.30
C ILE A 88 9.65 21.94 -10.81
N ALA A 89 10.40 22.62 -11.66
CA ALA A 89 11.69 23.22 -11.28
C ALA A 89 11.56 24.21 -10.12
N GLN A 90 10.53 25.05 -10.10
CA GLN A 90 10.26 26.00 -9.02
C GLN A 90 9.88 25.30 -7.73
N LEU A 91 9.11 24.25 -7.78
CA LEU A 91 8.74 23.43 -6.61
C LEU A 91 9.96 22.74 -6.01
N GLU A 92 10.81 22.16 -6.86
CA GLU A 92 12.06 21.51 -6.40
C GLU A 92 13.08 22.49 -5.84
N GLY A 93 13.12 23.70 -6.37
CA GLY A 93 14.01 24.75 -5.90
C GLY A 93 13.51 25.52 -4.65
N GLY A 94 12.35 25.18 -4.15
CA GLY A 94 11.76 25.86 -2.98
C GLY A 94 11.24 27.27 -3.26
N LYS A 95 11.21 27.70 -4.53
CA LYS A 95 10.73 29.02 -4.95
C LYS A 95 9.21 29.12 -4.98
N ARG A 96 8.54 27.99 -4.95
CA ARG A 96 7.10 27.88 -5.02
C ARG A 96 6.63 26.77 -4.09
N THR A 97 5.58 27.03 -3.35
CA THR A 97 4.88 26.01 -2.56
C THR A 97 3.68 25.55 -3.35
N GLY A 98 3.60 24.26 -3.63
CA GLY A 98 2.49 23.70 -4.38
C GLY A 98 1.19 23.68 -3.58
N SER A 99 0.06 23.88 -4.26
CA SER A 99 -1.25 23.65 -3.67
C SER A 99 -1.46 22.17 -3.41
N VAL A 100 -2.41 21.83 -2.55
CA VAL A 100 -2.78 20.42 -2.27
C VAL A 100 -3.16 19.69 -3.56
N THR A 101 -3.86 20.35 -4.47
CA THR A 101 -4.26 19.78 -5.77
C THR A 101 -3.03 19.43 -6.62
N VAL A 102 -2.05 20.32 -6.69
CA VAL A 102 -0.80 20.09 -7.42
C VAL A 102 0.02 18.98 -6.79
N LEU A 103 0.16 18.99 -5.47
CA LEU A 103 0.90 17.94 -4.75
C LEU A 103 0.24 16.57 -4.90
N LYS A 104 -1.08 16.49 -4.95
CA LYS A 104 -1.80 15.25 -5.23
C LYS A 104 -1.47 14.70 -6.62
N LYS A 105 -1.43 15.54 -7.64
CA LYS A 105 -1.08 15.14 -9.00
C LYS A 105 0.34 14.58 -9.06
N ILE A 106 1.27 15.25 -8.39
CA ILE A 106 2.66 14.80 -8.31
C ILE A 106 2.76 13.47 -7.56
N ALA A 107 2.08 13.33 -6.44
CA ALA A 107 2.07 12.08 -5.67
C ALA A 107 1.53 10.91 -6.49
N GLU A 108 0.45 11.11 -7.21
CA GLU A 108 -0.11 10.09 -8.11
C GLU A 108 0.87 9.69 -9.21
N ALA A 109 1.54 10.66 -9.82
CA ALA A 109 2.54 10.42 -10.87
C ALA A 109 3.76 9.64 -10.34
N LEU A 110 4.11 9.85 -9.08
CA LEU A 110 5.23 9.18 -8.40
C LEU A 110 4.82 7.91 -7.66
N SER A 111 3.56 7.52 -7.71
CA SER A 111 3.00 6.38 -6.97
C SER A 111 3.20 6.50 -5.45
N LEU A 112 2.92 7.69 -4.93
CA LEU A 112 3.08 8.04 -3.51
C LEU A 112 1.76 8.52 -2.93
N ASP A 113 1.68 8.53 -1.60
CA ASP A 113 0.63 9.24 -0.87
C ASP A 113 1.00 10.72 -0.73
N LEU A 114 0.00 11.58 -0.55
CA LEU A 114 0.23 13.02 -0.35
C LEU A 114 1.15 13.28 0.85
N ASP A 115 1.02 12.49 1.91
CA ASP A 115 1.83 12.62 3.12
C ASP A 115 3.33 12.43 2.87
N ASP A 116 3.70 11.69 1.84
CA ASP A 116 5.11 11.48 1.47
C ASP A 116 5.76 12.74 0.90
N LEU A 117 4.97 13.71 0.43
CA LEU A 117 5.42 14.98 -0.14
C LEU A 117 5.21 16.17 0.81
N ALA A 118 4.39 15.99 1.80
CA ALA A 118 4.05 17.06 2.75
C ALA A 118 5.16 17.34 3.78
#